data_0d241f16765a763d7de94472ca31aaf5
#
_entry.id   0d241f16765a763d7de94472ca31aaf5
#
_cell.length_a   1.000
_cell.length_b   1.000
_cell.length_c   1.000
_cell.angle_alpha   90.00
_cell.angle_beta   90.00
_cell.angle_gamma   90.00
#
_symmetry.space_group_name_H-M   'P 1'
#
loop_
_entity.id
_entity.type
_entity.pdbx_description
1 polymer ?
#
loop_
_entity_poly.entity_id
_entity_poly.type
_entity_poly.pdbx_seq_one_letter_code
_entity_poly.pdbx_strand_id
1 'polypeptide(L)'
;MQLIVNYPEKLPDALQQSPEQFEQEAKMAMAVKLFEMKRISSGTAAAMVGVDRVRFLLDLHRYGVAAIDLTSEELIADLHNA
;
A
#
# COMPACT_ATOMS: atom_id res chain seq x y z
N MET A 1 11.61 2.83 -12.39
CA MET A 1 10.53 2.66 -13.39
C MET A 1 9.32 3.48 -12.98
N GLN A 2 8.49 3.85 -13.93
CA GLN A 2 7.33 4.70 -13.68
C GLN A 2 6.07 4.09 -14.26
N LEU A 3 4.97 4.32 -13.58
CA LEU A 3 3.64 4.03 -14.09
C LEU A 3 2.87 5.35 -14.17
N ILE A 4 2.32 5.65 -15.35
CA ILE A 4 1.56 6.87 -15.55
C ILE A 4 0.08 6.52 -15.57
N VAL A 5 -0.69 7.15 -14.69
CA VAL A 5 -2.13 6.94 -14.60
C VAL A 5 -2.83 8.26 -14.87
N ASN A 6 -3.72 8.26 -15.87
CA ASN A 6 -4.52 9.43 -16.17
C ASN A 6 -5.81 9.39 -15.35
N TYR A 7 -6.17 10.52 -14.75
CA TYR A 7 -7.39 10.62 -13.95
C TYR A 7 -8.04 11.99 -14.17
N PRO A 8 -9.33 12.13 -13.86
CA PRO A 8 -10.02 13.43 -14.00
C PRO A 8 -9.34 14.49 -13.15
N GLU A 9 -9.12 15.67 -13.75
CA GLU A 9 -8.41 16.76 -13.09
C GLU A 9 -9.01 17.16 -11.75
N LYS A 10 -10.34 17.03 -11.62
CA LYS A 10 -11.04 17.43 -10.40
C LYS A 10 -11.12 16.34 -9.34
N LEU A 11 -10.55 15.16 -9.60
CA LEU A 11 -10.66 14.05 -8.65
C LEU A 11 -9.99 14.33 -7.31
N PRO A 12 -8.79 14.91 -7.24
CA PRO A 12 -8.21 15.25 -5.93
C PRO A 12 -9.09 16.21 -5.15
N ASP A 13 -9.65 17.23 -5.80
CA ASP A 13 -10.54 18.18 -5.15
C ASP A 13 -11.78 17.49 -4.59
N ALA A 14 -12.35 16.56 -5.34
CA ALA A 14 -13.52 15.80 -4.90
C ALA A 14 -13.21 14.98 -3.63
N LEU A 15 -11.97 14.57 -3.45
CA LEU A 15 -11.52 13.84 -2.27
C LEU A 15 -10.94 14.76 -1.20
N GLN A 16 -10.98 16.07 -1.42
CA GLN A 16 -10.43 17.08 -0.52
C GLN A 16 -8.95 16.86 -0.24
N GLN A 17 -8.21 16.52 -1.29
CA GLN A 17 -6.78 16.24 -1.22
C GLN A 17 -6.01 17.09 -2.22
N SER A 18 -4.75 17.38 -1.91
CA SER A 18 -3.84 17.93 -2.90
C SER A 18 -3.49 16.84 -3.92
N PRO A 19 -3.01 17.22 -5.13
CA PRO A 19 -2.57 16.20 -6.10
C PRO A 19 -1.53 15.23 -5.53
N GLU A 20 -0.60 15.73 -4.72
CA GLU A 20 0.44 14.91 -4.11
C GLU A 20 -0.14 13.92 -3.11
N GLN A 21 -1.10 14.36 -2.30
CA GLN A 21 -1.78 13.49 -1.34
C GLN A 21 -2.57 12.41 -2.05
N PHE A 22 -3.28 12.79 -3.12
CA PHE A 22 -4.04 11.84 -3.92
C PHE A 22 -3.12 10.80 -4.56
N GLU A 23 -2.00 11.23 -5.14
CA GLU A 23 -1.07 10.33 -5.79
C GLU A 23 -0.48 9.33 -4.81
N GLN A 24 -0.14 9.77 -3.60
CA GLN A 24 0.38 8.89 -2.57
C GLN A 24 -0.67 7.87 -2.12
N GLU A 25 -1.90 8.31 -1.93
CA GLU A 25 -2.99 7.40 -1.55
C GLU A 25 -3.28 6.39 -2.66
N ALA A 26 -3.29 6.83 -3.91
CA ALA A 26 -3.52 5.94 -5.05
C ALA A 26 -2.43 4.87 -5.14
N LYS A 27 -1.18 5.27 -4.95
CA LYS A 27 -0.06 4.33 -4.96
C LYS A 27 -0.20 3.30 -3.84
N MET A 28 -0.57 3.76 -2.65
CA MET A 28 -0.79 2.86 -1.52
C MET A 28 -1.95 1.89 -1.79
N ALA A 29 -3.04 2.39 -2.36
CA ALA A 29 -4.19 1.55 -2.69
C ALA A 29 -3.82 0.47 -3.70
N MET A 30 -3.00 0.81 -4.71
CA MET A 30 -2.51 -0.16 -5.68
C MET A 30 -1.67 -1.24 -5.01
N ALA A 31 -0.73 -0.84 -4.17
CA ALA A 31 0.14 -1.78 -3.46
C ALA A 31 -0.66 -2.70 -2.54
N VAL A 32 -1.62 -2.14 -1.81
CA VAL A 32 -2.48 -2.89 -0.90
C VAL A 32 -3.30 -3.93 -1.68
N LYS A 33 -3.89 -3.53 -2.79
CA LYS A 33 -4.73 -4.46 -3.57
C LYS A 33 -3.90 -5.57 -4.18
N LEU A 34 -2.75 -5.26 -4.74
CA LEU A 34 -1.87 -6.29 -5.30
C LEU A 34 -1.39 -7.27 -4.22
N PHE A 35 -1.12 -6.76 -3.02
CA PHE A 35 -0.76 -7.60 -1.89
C PHE A 35 -1.93 -8.47 -1.45
N GLU A 36 -3.13 -7.89 -1.33
CA GLU A 36 -4.33 -8.62 -0.95
C GLU A 36 -4.62 -9.76 -1.92
N MET A 37 -4.41 -9.50 -3.21
CA MET A 37 -4.59 -10.50 -4.26
C MET A 37 -3.47 -11.54 -4.32
N LYS A 38 -2.49 -11.43 -3.42
CA LYS A 38 -1.33 -12.32 -3.34
C LYS A 38 -0.46 -12.26 -4.59
N ARG A 39 -0.44 -11.11 -5.27
CA ARG A 39 0.36 -10.92 -6.47
C ARG A 39 1.76 -10.42 -6.16
N ILE A 40 1.95 -9.76 -5.02
CA ILE A 40 3.25 -9.26 -4.59
C ILE A 40 3.41 -9.53 -3.09
N SER A 41 4.66 -9.57 -2.64
CA SER A 41 4.97 -9.73 -1.22
C SER A 41 4.77 -8.42 -0.47
N SER A 42 4.70 -8.51 0.86
CA SER A 42 4.62 -7.31 1.70
C SER A 42 5.84 -6.42 1.53
N GLY A 43 7.02 -7.00 1.33
CA GLY A 43 8.24 -6.23 1.09
C GLY A 43 8.19 -5.46 -0.22
N THR A 44 7.70 -6.08 -1.28
CA THR A 44 7.56 -5.42 -2.58
C THR A 44 6.51 -4.31 -2.49
N ALA A 45 5.38 -4.59 -1.84
CA ALA A 45 4.32 -3.59 -1.66
C ALA A 45 4.84 -2.38 -0.88
N ALA A 46 5.56 -2.62 0.21
CA ALA A 46 6.15 -1.55 1.02
C ALA A 46 7.14 -0.72 0.19
N ALA A 47 7.95 -1.36 -0.63
CA ALA A 47 8.90 -0.67 -1.49
C ALA A 47 8.19 0.23 -2.51
N MET A 48 7.04 -0.20 -3.03
CA MET A 48 6.26 0.62 -3.97
C MET A 48 5.85 1.96 -3.38
N VAL A 49 5.53 1.99 -2.09
CA VAL A 49 5.05 3.21 -1.43
C VAL A 49 6.14 3.90 -0.62
N GLY A 50 7.34 3.33 -0.55
CA GLY A 50 8.46 3.97 0.13
C GLY A 50 8.42 3.88 1.65
N VAL A 51 7.80 2.85 2.20
CA VAL A 51 7.77 2.60 3.65
C VAL A 51 8.37 1.23 3.93
N ASP A 52 8.67 0.93 5.22
CA ASP A 52 9.14 -0.39 5.58
C ASP A 52 7.95 -1.37 5.67
N ARG A 53 8.26 -2.67 5.70
CA ARG A 53 7.26 -3.73 5.73
C ARG A 53 6.30 -3.62 6.90
N VAL A 54 6.84 -3.37 8.08
CA VAL A 54 6.04 -3.32 9.29
C VAL A 54 5.04 -2.18 9.21
N ARG A 55 5.48 -1.02 8.73
CA ARG A 55 4.61 0.13 8.54
C ARG A 55 3.50 -0.18 7.54
N PHE A 56 3.86 -0.82 6.42
CA PHE A 56 2.88 -1.20 5.42
C PHE A 56 1.81 -2.12 6.03
N LEU A 57 2.24 -3.14 6.77
CA LEU A 57 1.32 -4.10 7.39
C LEU A 57 0.42 -3.44 8.43
N LEU A 58 0.97 -2.50 9.22
CA LEU A 58 0.18 -1.77 10.20
C LEU A 58 -0.88 -0.88 9.56
N ASP A 59 -0.63 -0.38 8.36
CA ASP A 59 -1.55 0.50 7.68
C ASP A 59 -2.64 -0.22 6.87
N LEU A 60 -2.56 -1.54 6.74
CA LEU A 60 -3.52 -2.32 5.93
C LEU A 60 -4.97 -2.09 6.35
N HIS A 61 -5.22 -1.99 7.63
CA HIS A 61 -6.60 -1.85 8.13
C HIS A 61 -7.27 -0.57 7.61
N ARG A 62 -6.49 0.46 7.30
CA ARG A 62 -7.01 1.72 6.76
C ARG A 62 -7.58 1.55 5.36
N TYR A 63 -7.23 0.45 4.70
CA TYR A 63 -7.66 0.13 3.33
C TYR A 63 -8.59 -1.07 3.31
N GLY A 64 -9.12 -1.45 4.48
CA GLY A 64 -10.10 -2.53 4.56
C GLY A 64 -9.53 -3.92 4.47
N VAL A 65 -8.21 -4.07 4.60
CA VAL A 65 -7.54 -5.38 4.54
C VAL A 65 -7.17 -5.81 5.95
N ALA A 66 -7.62 -7.01 6.32
CA ALA A 66 -7.36 -7.53 7.65
C ALA A 66 -5.92 -8.06 7.74
N ALA A 67 -5.16 -7.55 8.69
CA ALA A 67 -3.80 -8.03 8.95
C ALA A 67 -3.80 -9.46 9.47
N ILE A 68 -4.92 -9.95 9.98
CA ILE A 68 -5.04 -11.32 10.49
C ILE A 68 -4.92 -12.37 9.40
N ASP A 69 -5.00 -11.98 8.12
CA ASP A 69 -4.76 -12.89 7.01
C ASP A 69 -3.29 -13.27 6.88
N LEU A 70 -2.43 -12.58 7.62
CA LEU A 70 -1.01 -12.88 7.65
C LEU A 70 -0.74 -13.96 8.68
N THR A 71 0.07 -14.93 8.32
CA THR A 71 0.47 -15.96 9.28
C THR A 71 1.44 -15.34 10.28
N SER A 72 1.46 -15.91 11.51
CA SER A 72 2.43 -15.47 12.50
C SER A 72 3.85 -15.62 11.99
N GLU A 73 4.11 -16.63 11.19
CA GLU A 73 5.42 -16.88 10.60
C GLU A 73 5.82 -15.76 9.64
N GLU A 74 4.90 -15.28 8.81
CA GLU A 74 5.17 -14.16 7.92
C GLU A 74 5.53 -12.90 8.70
N LEU A 75 4.78 -12.60 9.76
CA LEU A 75 5.06 -11.42 10.59
C LEU A 75 6.41 -11.53 11.28
N ILE A 76 6.74 -12.70 11.82
CA ILE A 76 8.02 -12.94 12.47
C ILE A 76 9.14 -12.80 11.45
N ALA A 77 8.99 -13.39 10.26
CA ALA A 77 9.99 -13.29 9.22
C ALA A 77 10.21 -11.83 8.79
N ASP A 78 9.12 -11.07 8.64
CA ASP A 78 9.21 -9.67 8.27
C ASP A 78 9.92 -8.84 9.34
N LEU A 79 9.65 -9.11 10.61
CA LEU A 79 10.31 -8.41 11.71
C LEU A 79 11.80 -8.73 11.78
N HIS A 80 12.19 -9.97 11.49
CA HIS A 80 13.59 -10.38 11.51
C HIS A 80 14.36 -9.86 10.30
N ASN A 81 13.69 -9.63 9.19
CA ASN A 81 14.31 -9.21 7.94
C ASN A 81 14.15 -7.71 7.66
N ALA A 82 13.50 -7.00 8.53
CA ALA A 82 13.24 -5.55 8.34
C ALA A 82 14.47 -4.68 8.63
#